data_02549006f083af55b95e63d3b36e67b4
#
_entry.id   02549006f083af55b95e63d3b36e67b4
#
_cell.length_a   1.000
_cell.length_b   1.000
_cell.length_c   1.000
_cell.angle_alpha   90.00
_cell.angle_beta   90.00
_cell.angle_gamma   90.00
#
_symmetry.space_group_name_H-M   'P 1'
#
loop_
_entity.id
_entity.type
_entity.pdbx_description
1 polymer ?
#
loop_
_entity_poly.entity_id
_entity_poly.type
_entity_poly.pdbx_seq_one_letter_code
_entity_poly.pdbx_strand_id
1 'polypeptide(L)'
;MALYDFNNLKRCTQTGAGQHLVQRFKEKYETEYSGKPIAALTYAYRNLYYINGSRWEFEKEYLDRRQRLAILQVLAVADESYIQPLEEILSAICEEFTWVLPAHHLRPDNTFDYTIIDLFSAETACYLAETAYIFKERLSPDIRGRILMAVEKNIFTNYESRTFDFETATINWAAVCACGVGLSYLYLCPQRFATIQERLFSTFKSFLRGFGQDGYCSEGINYWQYGFGMFCVFFDAYVNVTGNRPSFLDTEQVTKILKYAGNAKMGDGVYLPFADGGLKRFIQNPPFFLTMKHLYEKDMELPKLPFFQDDNLPFTATKALWLRVLCYADDYLGKESCAERIAQTALFYPEAQVYVFKSSSYSFAVKGGCNGDSHNHNDIGAFQIVKGWKRLICDYGAGRYTKDYFANEAYRYGDECFVCGSQSHSVPILDGTTQSCGEEYKAILLQQSEKGVSFDISGAYNTDCKAVATYVATSSGVQVKYRIEGLRGKVIFRFVSDYLPLIENGKAMVEGELEIIPDREICPKIAKVDFETAKKVDSLYTIDYEIAGEENVLIQFDFIIKENVNVE
;
A
#
# COMPACT_ATOMS: atom_id res chain seq x y z
N MET A 1 -8.23 -31.72 -6.93
CA MET A 1 -8.85 -31.10 -8.13
C MET A 1 -8.19 -29.77 -8.29
N ALA A 2 -7.61 -29.45 -9.44
CA ALA A 2 -6.88 -28.17 -9.59
C ALA A 2 -7.88 -27.01 -9.41
N LEU A 3 -7.66 -26.16 -8.44
CA LEU A 3 -8.51 -25.00 -8.12
C LEU A 3 -8.71 -24.08 -9.33
N TYR A 4 -7.73 -24.02 -10.20
CA TYR A 4 -7.69 -23.22 -11.44
C TYR A 4 -7.98 -24.04 -12.70
N ASP A 5 -8.80 -25.10 -12.60
CA ASP A 5 -9.37 -25.77 -13.77
C ASP A 5 -10.54 -24.97 -14.32
N PHE A 6 -10.60 -24.82 -15.64
CA PHE A 6 -11.67 -24.07 -16.32
C PHE A 6 -13.08 -24.56 -15.93
N ASN A 7 -13.28 -25.87 -15.85
CA ASN A 7 -14.60 -26.41 -15.49
C ASN A 7 -15.01 -26.07 -14.05
N ASN A 8 -14.03 -25.97 -13.13
CA ASN A 8 -14.28 -25.50 -11.78
C ASN A 8 -14.69 -24.03 -11.78
N LEU A 9 -13.93 -23.17 -12.47
CA LEU A 9 -14.25 -21.75 -12.63
C LEU A 9 -15.65 -21.56 -13.27
N LYS A 10 -15.97 -22.37 -14.29
CA LYS A 10 -17.30 -22.35 -14.93
C LYS A 10 -18.42 -22.65 -13.92
N ARG A 11 -18.23 -23.60 -13.00
CA ARG A 11 -19.20 -23.85 -11.92
C ARG A 11 -19.30 -22.66 -10.98
N CYS A 12 -18.17 -22.04 -10.62
CA CYS A 12 -18.15 -20.86 -9.75
C CYS A 12 -18.93 -19.68 -10.35
N THR A 13 -19.01 -19.52 -11.68
CA THR A 13 -19.85 -18.48 -12.30
C THR A 13 -21.35 -18.66 -12.06
N GLN A 14 -21.79 -19.84 -11.61
CA GLN A 14 -23.20 -20.15 -11.34
C GLN A 14 -23.58 -19.97 -9.87
N THR A 15 -22.63 -19.69 -9.00
CA THR A 15 -22.87 -19.41 -7.58
C THR A 15 -23.39 -17.99 -7.37
N GLY A 16 -23.88 -17.67 -6.17
CA GLY A 16 -24.40 -16.33 -5.89
C GLY A 16 -23.35 -15.24 -6.06
N ALA A 17 -22.14 -15.46 -5.55
CA ALA A 17 -21.01 -14.54 -5.70
C ALA A 17 -20.54 -14.45 -7.16
N GLY A 18 -20.44 -15.61 -7.81
CA GLY A 18 -19.99 -15.69 -9.18
C GLY A 18 -20.95 -15.00 -10.15
N GLN A 19 -22.25 -15.21 -10.01
CA GLN A 19 -23.26 -14.52 -10.84
C GLN A 19 -23.19 -13.00 -10.66
N HIS A 20 -23.06 -12.53 -9.42
CA HIS A 20 -22.92 -11.11 -9.13
C HIS A 20 -21.66 -10.52 -9.81
N LEU A 21 -20.52 -11.19 -9.66
CA LEU A 21 -19.25 -10.75 -10.28
C LEU A 21 -19.35 -10.71 -11.80
N VAL A 22 -19.89 -11.77 -12.42
CA VAL A 22 -20.09 -11.85 -13.88
C VAL A 22 -20.99 -10.71 -14.36
N GLN A 23 -22.10 -10.46 -13.68
CA GLN A 23 -23.02 -9.38 -14.04
C GLN A 23 -22.35 -8.01 -14.00
N ARG A 24 -21.61 -7.72 -12.92
CA ARG A 24 -20.88 -6.45 -12.76
C ARG A 24 -19.82 -6.27 -13.84
N PHE A 25 -19.09 -7.34 -14.18
CA PHE A 25 -18.09 -7.27 -15.24
C PHE A 25 -18.73 -7.13 -16.64
N LYS A 26 -19.87 -7.73 -16.85
CA LYS A 26 -20.62 -7.56 -18.09
C LYS A 26 -21.06 -6.10 -18.28
N GLU A 27 -21.66 -5.50 -17.28
CA GLU A 27 -22.08 -4.09 -17.29
C GLU A 27 -20.88 -3.15 -17.56
N LYS A 28 -19.76 -3.39 -16.90
CA LYS A 28 -18.54 -2.61 -17.12
C LYS A 28 -17.98 -2.81 -18.54
N TYR A 29 -17.94 -4.03 -19.03
CA TYR A 29 -17.49 -4.33 -20.39
C TYR A 29 -18.37 -3.63 -21.44
N GLU A 30 -19.68 -3.73 -21.31
CA GLU A 30 -20.64 -3.11 -22.24
C GLU A 30 -20.52 -1.58 -22.24
N THR A 31 -20.31 -0.97 -21.07
CA THR A 31 -20.18 0.49 -20.93
C THR A 31 -18.83 1.03 -21.43
N GLU A 32 -17.75 0.35 -21.09
CA GLU A 32 -16.39 0.91 -21.28
C GLU A 32 -15.69 0.35 -22.51
N TYR A 33 -15.95 -0.90 -22.93
CA TYR A 33 -15.11 -1.62 -23.92
C TYR A 33 -15.86 -2.16 -25.14
N SER A 34 -17.13 -2.51 -25.03
CA SER A 34 -17.88 -3.14 -26.12
C SER A 34 -17.95 -2.22 -27.34
N GLY A 35 -17.55 -2.74 -28.50
CA GLY A 35 -17.51 -1.97 -29.76
C GLY A 35 -16.44 -0.90 -29.84
N LYS A 36 -15.57 -0.77 -28.80
CA LYS A 36 -14.49 0.22 -28.80
C LYS A 36 -13.15 -0.44 -29.15
N PRO A 37 -12.29 0.26 -29.90
CA PRO A 37 -10.95 -0.24 -30.21
C PRO A 37 -10.11 -0.38 -28.92
N ILE A 38 -9.11 -1.25 -28.98
CA ILE A 38 -8.08 -1.31 -27.94
C ILE A 38 -7.21 -0.09 -28.08
N ALA A 39 -7.02 0.66 -26.98
CA ALA A 39 -6.21 1.88 -26.96
C ALA A 39 -4.76 1.60 -27.39
N ALA A 40 -4.19 2.48 -28.21
CA ALA A 40 -2.83 2.35 -28.68
C ALA A 40 -1.83 2.85 -27.63
N LEU A 41 -0.79 2.08 -27.36
CA LEU A 41 0.37 2.52 -26.58
C LEU A 41 1.33 3.27 -27.50
N THR A 42 1.18 4.59 -27.59
CA THR A 42 1.95 5.39 -28.55
C THR A 42 3.35 5.72 -28.03
N TYR A 43 4.31 5.86 -28.94
CA TYR A 43 5.64 6.39 -28.61
C TYR A 43 5.56 7.79 -27.99
N ALA A 44 4.62 8.62 -28.43
CA ALA A 44 4.42 9.96 -27.89
C ALA A 44 4.11 9.92 -26.38
N TYR A 45 3.17 9.07 -25.94
CA TYR A 45 2.85 8.91 -24.53
C TYR A 45 4.03 8.35 -23.71
N ARG A 46 4.73 7.35 -24.27
CA ARG A 46 5.92 6.79 -23.66
C ARG A 46 7.02 7.85 -23.46
N ASN A 47 7.21 8.71 -24.44
CA ASN A 47 8.27 9.71 -24.44
C ASN A 47 8.03 10.88 -23.48
N LEU A 48 6.79 11.12 -23.02
CA LEU A 48 6.47 12.16 -22.05
C LEU A 48 7.24 11.99 -20.74
N TYR A 49 7.46 10.75 -20.30
CA TYR A 49 8.28 10.51 -19.10
C TYR A 49 9.70 11.07 -19.24
N TYR A 50 10.29 10.94 -20.43
CA TYR A 50 11.68 11.43 -20.68
C TYR A 50 11.74 12.94 -20.94
N ILE A 51 10.65 13.55 -21.41
CA ILE A 51 10.57 14.98 -21.69
C ILE A 51 10.26 15.78 -20.41
N ASN A 52 9.26 15.38 -19.65
CA ASN A 52 8.71 16.18 -18.54
C ASN A 52 8.40 15.35 -17.27
N GLY A 53 8.81 14.08 -17.21
CA GLY A 53 8.59 13.22 -16.04
C GLY A 53 7.16 12.67 -15.90
N SER A 54 6.25 12.95 -16.86
CA SER A 54 4.88 12.46 -16.77
C SER A 54 4.80 10.95 -17.01
N ARG A 55 4.09 10.26 -16.11
CA ARG A 55 3.81 8.83 -16.19
C ARG A 55 2.38 8.55 -16.65
N TRP A 56 1.47 9.48 -16.36
CA TRP A 56 0.04 9.27 -16.38
C TRP A 56 -0.51 8.82 -17.74
N GLU A 57 -0.12 9.50 -18.82
CA GLU A 57 -0.70 9.27 -20.15
C GLU A 57 -0.39 7.87 -20.67
N PHE A 58 0.84 7.39 -20.44
CA PHE A 58 1.22 6.04 -20.85
C PHE A 58 0.62 4.98 -19.92
N GLU A 59 0.75 5.18 -18.61
CA GLU A 59 0.30 4.20 -17.62
C GLU A 59 -1.21 4.01 -17.65
N LYS A 60 -1.98 5.06 -17.90
CA LYS A 60 -3.43 4.98 -18.04
C LYS A 60 -3.84 3.97 -19.12
N GLU A 61 -3.31 4.11 -20.35
CA GLU A 61 -3.65 3.22 -21.46
C GLU A 61 -3.07 1.80 -21.28
N TYR A 62 -1.87 1.72 -20.67
CA TYR A 62 -1.24 0.45 -20.31
C TYR A 62 -2.09 -0.35 -19.32
N LEU A 63 -2.55 0.29 -18.26
CA LEU A 63 -3.36 -0.32 -17.21
C LEU A 63 -4.79 -0.63 -17.70
N ASP A 64 -5.35 0.20 -18.57
CA ASP A 64 -6.66 -0.04 -19.18
C ASP A 64 -6.69 -1.35 -19.98
N ARG A 65 -5.64 -1.66 -20.73
CA ARG A 65 -5.52 -2.96 -21.42
C ARG A 65 -5.54 -4.14 -20.43
N ARG A 66 -4.86 -4.02 -19.29
CA ARG A 66 -4.82 -5.08 -18.25
C ARG A 66 -6.18 -5.20 -17.54
N GLN A 67 -6.88 -4.09 -17.35
CA GLN A 67 -8.24 -4.12 -16.82
C GLN A 67 -9.21 -4.80 -17.80
N ARG A 68 -9.14 -4.48 -19.10
CA ARG A 68 -9.93 -5.15 -20.14
C ARG A 68 -9.65 -6.65 -20.17
N LEU A 69 -8.38 -7.06 -20.07
CA LEU A 69 -7.99 -8.47 -19.96
C LEU A 69 -8.65 -9.14 -18.75
N ALA A 70 -8.56 -8.53 -17.56
CA ALA A 70 -9.13 -9.07 -16.33
C ALA A 70 -10.64 -9.29 -16.41
N ILE A 71 -11.36 -8.35 -17.00
CA ILE A 71 -12.81 -8.44 -17.22
C ILE A 71 -13.12 -9.58 -18.19
N LEU A 72 -12.43 -9.64 -19.31
CA LEU A 72 -12.65 -10.64 -20.33
C LEU A 72 -12.30 -12.06 -19.87
N GLN A 73 -11.31 -12.23 -19.00
CA GLN A 73 -11.04 -13.53 -18.38
C GLN A 73 -12.27 -14.08 -17.64
N VAL A 74 -12.91 -13.27 -16.80
CA VAL A 74 -14.11 -13.70 -16.05
C VAL A 74 -15.30 -13.92 -16.99
N LEU A 75 -15.54 -13.02 -17.94
CA LEU A 75 -16.63 -13.15 -18.89
C LEU A 75 -16.48 -14.37 -19.80
N ALA A 76 -15.27 -14.66 -20.29
CA ALA A 76 -15.00 -15.82 -21.14
C ALA A 76 -15.14 -17.17 -20.41
N VAL A 77 -14.97 -17.19 -19.08
CA VAL A 77 -15.36 -18.37 -18.28
C VAL A 77 -16.86 -18.53 -18.24
N ALA A 78 -17.61 -17.44 -18.12
CA ALA A 78 -19.07 -17.47 -18.02
C ALA A 78 -19.75 -17.74 -19.36
N ASP A 79 -19.23 -17.17 -20.47
CA ASP A 79 -19.81 -17.23 -21.80
C ASP A 79 -18.70 -17.28 -22.87
N GLU A 80 -18.70 -18.33 -23.69
CA GLU A 80 -17.69 -18.56 -24.74
C GLU A 80 -17.72 -17.49 -25.86
N SER A 81 -18.78 -16.71 -25.99
CA SER A 81 -18.81 -15.57 -26.92
C SER A 81 -17.75 -14.51 -26.65
N TYR A 82 -17.22 -14.46 -25.42
CA TYR A 82 -16.14 -13.56 -25.04
C TYR A 82 -14.72 -14.12 -25.32
N ILE A 83 -14.59 -15.34 -25.86
CA ILE A 83 -13.26 -15.90 -26.21
C ILE A 83 -12.59 -15.06 -27.30
N GLN A 84 -13.30 -14.68 -28.38
CA GLN A 84 -12.71 -13.85 -29.42
C GLN A 84 -12.27 -12.47 -28.89
N PRO A 85 -13.08 -11.70 -28.16
CA PRO A 85 -12.61 -10.46 -27.51
C PRO A 85 -11.41 -10.67 -26.55
N LEU A 86 -11.36 -11.82 -25.86
CA LEU A 86 -10.20 -12.20 -25.02
C LEU A 86 -8.94 -12.42 -25.86
N GLU A 87 -9.04 -13.12 -26.98
CA GLU A 87 -7.91 -13.32 -27.90
C GLU A 87 -7.41 -12.01 -28.52
N GLU A 88 -8.31 -11.07 -28.84
CA GLU A 88 -7.93 -9.76 -29.35
C GLU A 88 -7.09 -8.96 -28.34
N ILE A 89 -7.50 -8.90 -27.07
CA ILE A 89 -6.71 -8.18 -26.05
C ILE A 89 -5.39 -8.91 -25.71
N LEU A 90 -5.39 -10.24 -25.72
CA LEU A 90 -4.16 -11.03 -25.53
C LEU A 90 -3.17 -10.77 -26.66
N SER A 91 -3.61 -10.77 -27.92
CA SER A 91 -2.78 -10.42 -29.08
C SER A 91 -2.19 -9.01 -28.94
N ALA A 92 -3.02 -8.02 -28.61
CA ALA A 92 -2.56 -6.65 -28.45
C ALA A 92 -1.52 -6.47 -27.34
N ILE A 93 -1.61 -7.23 -26.24
CA ILE A 93 -0.62 -7.21 -25.15
C ILE A 93 0.66 -7.94 -25.58
N CYS A 94 0.56 -9.04 -26.31
CA CYS A 94 1.74 -9.76 -26.83
C CYS A 94 2.53 -8.94 -27.86
N GLU A 95 1.88 -8.04 -28.58
CA GLU A 95 2.50 -7.16 -29.59
C GLU A 95 3.18 -5.93 -29.00
N GLU A 96 3.03 -5.65 -27.70
CA GLU A 96 3.73 -4.56 -27.05
C GLU A 96 5.25 -4.73 -27.16
N PHE A 97 5.95 -3.67 -27.53
CA PHE A 97 7.42 -3.71 -27.69
C PHE A 97 8.10 -4.18 -26.42
N THR A 98 7.61 -3.73 -25.27
CA THR A 98 8.04 -4.13 -23.92
C THR A 98 6.92 -3.92 -22.93
N TRP A 99 6.89 -4.70 -21.85
CA TRP A 99 5.95 -4.55 -20.76
C TRP A 99 6.47 -3.67 -19.61
N VAL A 100 7.74 -3.29 -19.68
CA VAL A 100 8.38 -2.43 -18.68
C VAL A 100 7.91 -0.99 -18.84
N LEU A 101 7.54 -0.34 -17.74
CA LEU A 101 7.12 1.06 -17.77
C LEU A 101 8.27 2.00 -18.12
N PRO A 102 7.98 3.15 -18.76
CA PRO A 102 9.01 4.16 -19.06
C PRO A 102 9.84 4.56 -17.86
N ALA A 103 9.21 4.67 -16.70
CA ALA A 103 9.87 5.05 -15.45
C ALA A 103 10.97 4.09 -14.97
N HIS A 104 10.96 2.84 -15.44
CA HIS A 104 11.89 1.80 -14.99
C HIS A 104 12.95 1.42 -16.03
N HIS A 105 12.87 1.97 -17.24
CA HIS A 105 13.78 1.66 -18.34
C HIS A 105 15.11 2.42 -18.30
N LEU A 106 15.10 3.63 -17.74
CA LEU A 106 16.25 4.51 -17.76
C LEU A 106 17.19 4.16 -16.61
N ARG A 107 18.44 3.84 -16.94
CA ARG A 107 19.51 3.67 -15.97
C ARG A 107 20.05 5.03 -15.49
N PRO A 108 20.77 5.06 -14.36
CA PRO A 108 21.39 6.30 -13.85
C PRO A 108 22.34 6.97 -14.85
N ASP A 109 22.96 6.21 -15.77
CA ASP A 109 23.82 6.72 -16.83
C ASP A 109 23.08 7.24 -18.08
N ASN A 110 21.73 7.33 -18.02
CA ASN A 110 20.84 7.70 -19.11
C ASN A 110 20.82 6.72 -20.30
N THR A 111 21.28 5.47 -20.13
CA THR A 111 21.09 4.42 -21.12
C THR A 111 19.77 3.66 -20.86
N PHE A 112 19.24 3.01 -21.91
CA PHE A 112 17.99 2.23 -21.83
C PHE A 112 18.32 0.75 -21.69
N ASP A 113 17.75 0.11 -20.68
CA ASP A 113 17.83 -1.34 -20.51
C ASP A 113 16.48 -2.00 -20.85
N TYR A 114 16.41 -2.62 -22.02
CA TYR A 114 15.21 -3.34 -22.48
C TYR A 114 15.13 -4.79 -21.96
N THR A 115 16.10 -5.22 -21.17
CA THR A 115 16.13 -6.56 -20.56
C THR A 115 15.73 -6.57 -19.09
N ILE A 116 15.29 -5.42 -18.57
CA ILE A 116 14.77 -5.29 -17.20
C ILE A 116 13.50 -6.15 -17.04
N ILE A 117 13.38 -6.77 -15.87
CA ILE A 117 12.13 -7.31 -15.35
C ILE A 117 11.70 -6.38 -14.22
N ASP A 118 10.64 -5.61 -14.45
CA ASP A 118 10.02 -4.76 -13.44
C ASP A 118 8.71 -5.36 -12.93
N LEU A 119 8.08 -4.70 -11.98
CA LEU A 119 6.78 -5.09 -11.42
C LEU A 119 5.73 -5.36 -12.51
N PHE A 120 5.65 -4.49 -13.51
CA PHE A 120 4.61 -4.51 -14.52
C PHE A 120 4.83 -5.56 -15.61
N SER A 121 6.08 -5.80 -15.99
CA SER A 121 6.41 -6.88 -16.90
C SER A 121 6.19 -8.25 -16.24
N ALA A 122 6.55 -8.39 -14.97
CA ALA A 122 6.31 -9.60 -14.18
C ALA A 122 4.81 -9.88 -14.00
N GLU A 123 4.01 -8.86 -13.64
CA GLU A 123 2.54 -9.00 -13.54
C GLU A 123 1.91 -9.36 -14.89
N THR A 124 2.32 -8.69 -15.99
CA THR A 124 1.79 -8.98 -17.32
C THR A 124 2.04 -10.43 -17.71
N ALA A 125 3.26 -10.93 -17.48
CA ALA A 125 3.62 -12.32 -17.75
C ALA A 125 2.78 -13.29 -16.92
N CYS A 126 2.56 -12.99 -15.62
CA CYS A 126 1.69 -13.76 -14.74
C CYS A 126 0.27 -13.88 -15.33
N TYR A 127 -0.33 -12.77 -15.75
CA TYR A 127 -1.69 -12.75 -16.28
C TYR A 127 -1.83 -13.51 -17.59
N LEU A 128 -0.87 -13.37 -18.49
CA LEU A 128 -0.83 -14.10 -19.75
C LEU A 128 -0.64 -15.60 -19.52
N ALA A 129 0.28 -15.97 -18.63
CA ALA A 129 0.58 -17.36 -18.32
C ALA A 129 -0.63 -18.06 -17.66
N GLU A 130 -1.27 -17.41 -16.69
CA GLU A 130 -2.47 -17.93 -16.04
C GLU A 130 -3.63 -18.08 -17.03
N THR A 131 -3.81 -17.10 -17.93
CA THR A 131 -4.83 -17.20 -18.99
C THR A 131 -4.56 -18.38 -19.92
N ALA A 132 -3.32 -18.53 -20.39
CA ALA A 132 -2.95 -19.62 -21.29
C ALA A 132 -3.13 -20.99 -20.61
N TYR A 133 -2.83 -21.09 -19.31
CA TYR A 133 -3.00 -22.32 -18.53
C TYR A 133 -4.47 -22.69 -18.35
N ILE A 134 -5.31 -21.74 -17.94
CA ILE A 134 -6.73 -21.96 -17.63
C ILE A 134 -7.54 -22.20 -18.93
N PHE A 135 -7.28 -21.42 -19.97
CA PHE A 135 -8.03 -21.45 -21.22
C PHE A 135 -7.38 -22.30 -22.32
N LYS A 136 -6.42 -23.17 -21.99
CA LYS A 136 -5.60 -23.91 -22.95
C LYS A 136 -6.37 -24.61 -24.08
N GLU A 137 -7.56 -25.18 -23.76
CA GLU A 137 -8.39 -25.92 -24.73
C GLU A 137 -9.35 -25.00 -25.51
N ARG A 138 -9.37 -23.72 -25.21
CA ARG A 138 -10.33 -22.73 -25.77
C ARG A 138 -9.64 -21.64 -26.58
N LEU A 139 -8.40 -21.29 -26.21
CA LEU A 139 -7.61 -20.36 -26.99
C LEU A 139 -7.07 -21.04 -28.24
N SER A 140 -7.05 -20.29 -29.35
CA SER A 140 -6.44 -20.74 -30.59
C SER A 140 -4.95 -21.08 -30.38
N PRO A 141 -4.40 -22.03 -31.17
CA PRO A 141 -2.97 -22.34 -31.14
C PRO A 141 -2.08 -21.12 -31.42
N ASP A 142 -2.53 -20.19 -32.27
CA ASP A 142 -1.80 -18.95 -32.59
C ASP A 142 -1.64 -18.06 -31.34
N ILE A 143 -2.73 -17.77 -30.62
CA ILE A 143 -2.67 -16.95 -29.40
C ILE A 143 -1.79 -17.61 -28.31
N ARG A 144 -1.90 -18.92 -28.12
CA ARG A 144 -1.03 -19.63 -27.16
C ARG A 144 0.44 -19.53 -27.56
N GLY A 145 0.75 -19.66 -28.84
CA GLY A 145 2.10 -19.46 -29.37
C GLY A 145 2.62 -18.04 -29.15
N ARG A 146 1.80 -17.01 -29.42
CA ARG A 146 2.15 -15.59 -29.18
C ARG A 146 2.42 -15.31 -27.71
N ILE A 147 1.59 -15.84 -26.80
CA ILE A 147 1.82 -15.70 -25.35
C ILE A 147 3.18 -16.31 -24.97
N LEU A 148 3.45 -17.54 -25.38
CA LEU A 148 4.74 -18.20 -25.05
C LEU A 148 5.92 -17.40 -25.60
N MET A 149 5.88 -16.94 -26.85
CA MET A 149 6.95 -16.14 -27.45
C MET A 149 7.15 -14.80 -26.74
N ALA A 150 6.06 -14.13 -26.35
CA ALA A 150 6.12 -12.85 -25.66
C ALA A 150 6.68 -13.01 -24.23
N VAL A 151 6.30 -14.06 -23.50
CA VAL A 151 6.87 -14.38 -22.18
C VAL A 151 8.33 -14.82 -22.29
N GLU A 152 8.69 -15.62 -23.28
CA GLU A 152 10.09 -16.00 -23.54
C GLU A 152 10.96 -14.76 -23.73
N LYS A 153 10.52 -13.81 -24.58
CA LYS A 153 11.23 -12.57 -24.88
C LYS A 153 11.38 -11.65 -23.66
N ASN A 154 10.27 -11.42 -22.93
CA ASN A 154 10.25 -10.39 -21.89
C ASN A 154 10.69 -10.92 -20.51
N ILE A 155 10.59 -12.23 -20.25
CA ILE A 155 10.85 -12.82 -18.93
C ILE A 155 11.92 -13.90 -19.00
N PHE A 156 11.69 -15.02 -19.69
CA PHE A 156 12.55 -16.21 -19.54
C PHE A 156 13.98 -15.96 -19.99
N THR A 157 14.16 -15.45 -21.21
CA THR A 157 15.50 -15.13 -21.74
C THR A 157 16.25 -14.15 -20.83
N ASN A 158 15.55 -13.12 -20.31
CA ASN A 158 16.16 -12.12 -19.45
C ASN A 158 16.51 -12.70 -18.07
N TYR A 159 15.59 -13.42 -17.44
CA TYR A 159 15.79 -14.02 -16.11
C TYR A 159 16.90 -15.08 -16.09
N GLU A 160 17.03 -15.86 -17.15
CA GLU A 160 18.08 -16.89 -17.26
C GLU A 160 19.46 -16.29 -17.58
N SER A 161 19.51 -15.09 -18.18
CA SER A 161 20.77 -14.49 -18.62
C SER A 161 21.55 -13.79 -17.51
N ARG A 162 20.90 -13.35 -16.42
CA ARG A 162 21.51 -12.56 -15.34
C ARG A 162 20.71 -12.62 -14.04
N THR A 163 21.26 -12.02 -12.98
CA THR A 163 20.57 -11.71 -11.73
C THR A 163 20.00 -10.29 -11.77
N PHE A 164 18.99 -10.02 -10.95
CA PHE A 164 18.31 -8.73 -10.84
C PHE A 164 18.32 -8.22 -9.39
N ASP A 165 18.34 -6.90 -9.21
CA ASP A 165 18.38 -6.27 -7.89
C ASP A 165 17.18 -6.66 -7.01
N PHE A 166 16.01 -6.89 -7.60
CA PHE A 166 14.84 -7.36 -6.86
C PHE A 166 15.04 -8.71 -6.16
N GLU A 167 15.99 -9.54 -6.60
CA GLU A 167 16.19 -10.87 -6.01
C GLU A 167 16.76 -10.82 -4.60
N THR A 168 17.45 -9.74 -4.27
CA THR A 168 18.00 -9.49 -2.92
C THR A 168 17.26 -8.40 -2.15
N ALA A 169 16.34 -7.71 -2.82
CA ALA A 169 15.55 -6.65 -2.22
C ALA A 169 14.65 -7.18 -1.09
N THR A 170 14.40 -6.33 -0.12
CA THR A 170 13.52 -6.60 1.04
C THR A 170 12.15 -5.91 0.93
N ILE A 171 11.89 -5.27 -0.21
CA ILE A 171 10.68 -4.52 -0.50
C ILE A 171 9.73 -5.31 -1.43
N ASN A 172 8.55 -4.77 -1.68
CA ASN A 172 7.51 -5.39 -2.51
C ASN A 172 8.00 -5.88 -3.88
N TRP A 173 9.02 -5.25 -4.48
CA TRP A 173 9.61 -5.65 -5.77
C TRP A 173 10.04 -7.10 -5.79
N ALA A 174 10.64 -7.60 -4.70
CA ALA A 174 11.09 -8.98 -4.61
C ALA A 174 9.91 -9.96 -4.78
N ALA A 175 8.83 -9.76 -4.04
CA ALA A 175 7.68 -10.66 -4.09
C ALA A 175 6.91 -10.56 -5.41
N VAL A 176 6.70 -9.34 -5.93
CA VAL A 176 5.93 -9.12 -7.16
C VAL A 176 6.66 -9.70 -8.37
N CYS A 177 7.95 -9.39 -8.54
CA CYS A 177 8.73 -9.90 -9.65
C CYS A 177 8.90 -11.43 -9.56
N ALA A 178 9.22 -11.97 -8.36
CA ALA A 178 9.33 -13.42 -8.17
C ALA A 178 8.01 -14.14 -8.44
N CYS A 179 6.87 -13.58 -8.05
CA CYS A 179 5.55 -14.14 -8.35
C CYS A 179 5.31 -14.20 -9.85
N GLY A 180 5.50 -13.10 -10.56
CA GLY A 180 5.26 -13.06 -12.00
C GLY A 180 6.17 -13.99 -12.80
N VAL A 181 7.47 -13.96 -12.50
CA VAL A 181 8.44 -14.90 -13.08
C VAL A 181 8.04 -16.35 -12.75
N GLY A 182 7.86 -16.65 -11.47
CA GLY A 182 7.59 -18.01 -11.00
C GLY A 182 6.32 -18.63 -11.58
N LEU A 183 5.21 -17.88 -11.62
CA LEU A 183 3.96 -18.36 -12.20
C LEU A 183 4.06 -18.54 -13.71
N SER A 184 4.84 -17.70 -14.39
CA SER A 184 5.07 -17.85 -15.82
C SER A 184 5.76 -19.18 -16.14
N TYR A 185 6.79 -19.55 -15.39
CA TYR A 185 7.44 -20.87 -15.54
C TYR A 185 6.50 -22.01 -15.13
N LEU A 186 5.84 -21.88 -13.99
CA LEU A 186 4.97 -22.93 -13.45
C LEU A 186 3.85 -23.32 -14.43
N TYR A 187 3.27 -22.34 -15.12
CA TYR A 187 2.15 -22.56 -16.03
C TYR A 187 2.54 -22.85 -17.47
N LEU A 188 3.58 -22.20 -18.01
CA LEU A 188 3.96 -22.33 -19.41
C LEU A 188 5.09 -23.34 -19.65
N CYS A 189 6.04 -23.44 -18.72
CA CYS A 189 7.23 -24.27 -18.86
C CYS A 189 7.60 -25.00 -17.57
N PRO A 190 6.70 -25.85 -16.99
CA PRO A 190 6.91 -26.49 -15.70
C PRO A 190 8.19 -27.34 -15.63
N GLN A 191 8.67 -27.86 -16.76
CA GLN A 191 9.95 -28.60 -16.84
C GLN A 191 11.17 -27.69 -16.59
N ARG A 192 11.10 -26.41 -16.88
CA ARG A 192 12.16 -25.41 -16.58
C ARG A 192 12.01 -24.85 -15.16
N PHE A 193 10.84 -24.95 -14.54
CA PHE A 193 10.58 -24.41 -13.21
C PHE A 193 11.55 -24.95 -12.15
N ALA A 194 11.85 -26.25 -12.20
CA ALA A 194 12.76 -26.89 -11.26
C ALA A 194 14.17 -26.26 -11.24
N THR A 195 14.63 -25.71 -12.36
CA THR A 195 15.97 -25.09 -12.46
C THR A 195 16.05 -23.72 -11.80
N ILE A 196 14.93 -23.05 -11.62
CA ILE A 196 14.85 -21.69 -11.05
C ILE A 196 14.22 -21.64 -9.65
N GLN A 197 13.66 -22.75 -9.17
CA GLN A 197 12.88 -22.80 -7.94
C GLN A 197 13.64 -22.29 -6.71
N GLU A 198 14.87 -22.73 -6.51
CA GLU A 198 15.68 -22.29 -5.37
C GLU A 198 15.99 -20.80 -5.42
N ARG A 199 16.30 -20.28 -6.60
CA ARG A 199 16.52 -18.84 -6.85
C ARG A 199 15.28 -18.03 -6.51
N LEU A 200 14.09 -18.45 -6.96
CA LEU A 200 12.83 -17.82 -6.63
C LEU A 200 12.53 -17.86 -5.12
N PHE A 201 12.73 -19.02 -4.50
CA PHE A 201 12.48 -19.16 -3.06
C PHE A 201 13.44 -18.30 -2.23
N SER A 202 14.69 -18.14 -2.67
CA SER A 202 15.63 -17.20 -2.05
C SER A 202 15.14 -15.77 -2.14
N THR A 203 14.57 -15.35 -3.29
CA THR A 203 13.98 -14.04 -3.48
C THR A 203 12.79 -13.80 -2.54
N PHE A 204 11.87 -14.77 -2.41
CA PHE A 204 10.76 -14.66 -1.46
C PHE A 204 11.22 -14.59 0.00
N LYS A 205 12.26 -15.34 0.37
CA LYS A 205 12.86 -15.21 1.71
C LYS A 205 13.53 -13.86 1.92
N SER A 206 14.10 -13.26 0.88
CA SER A 206 14.62 -11.88 0.92
C SER A 206 13.50 -10.89 1.23
N PHE A 207 12.38 -10.98 0.52
CA PHE A 207 11.19 -10.19 0.78
C PHE A 207 10.70 -10.30 2.24
N LEU A 208 10.60 -11.52 2.77
CA LEU A 208 10.14 -11.72 4.16
C LEU A 208 11.07 -11.05 5.19
N ARG A 209 12.38 -10.92 4.92
CA ARG A 209 13.31 -10.22 5.81
C ARG A 209 12.97 -8.72 5.96
N GLY A 210 12.30 -8.12 4.98
CA GLY A 210 11.89 -6.71 5.03
C GLY A 210 10.83 -6.37 6.06
N PHE A 211 10.14 -7.40 6.62
CA PHE A 211 9.14 -7.20 7.69
C PHE A 211 9.71 -7.27 9.11
N GLY A 212 10.99 -7.52 9.27
CA GLY A 212 11.55 -7.81 10.58
C GLY A 212 10.94 -9.05 11.24
N GLN A 213 11.24 -9.29 12.51
CA GLN A 213 10.69 -10.39 13.29
C GLN A 213 9.33 -10.03 13.92
N ASP A 214 8.96 -8.76 13.92
CA ASP A 214 7.69 -8.24 14.45
C ASP A 214 6.56 -8.24 13.40
N GLY A 215 6.89 -8.41 12.12
CA GLY A 215 5.94 -8.47 11.01
C GLY A 215 5.41 -7.11 10.55
N TYR A 216 6.03 -6.00 10.98
CA TYR A 216 5.67 -4.66 10.51
C TYR A 216 6.08 -4.44 9.05
N CYS A 217 5.26 -3.72 8.29
CA CYS A 217 5.60 -3.29 6.93
C CYS A 217 6.03 -1.82 6.92
N SER A 218 7.33 -1.56 6.75
CA SER A 218 7.87 -0.19 6.73
C SER A 218 7.37 0.64 5.55
N GLU A 219 7.05 -0.01 4.42
CA GLU A 219 6.47 0.64 3.25
C GLU A 219 4.98 1.03 3.42
N GLY A 220 4.31 0.56 4.49
CA GLY A 220 2.90 0.81 4.79
C GLY A 220 1.92 -0.23 4.24
N ILE A 221 0.63 -0.06 4.60
CA ILE A 221 -0.43 -1.05 4.37
C ILE A 221 -0.69 -1.35 2.89
N ASN A 222 -0.54 -0.37 2.00
CA ASN A 222 -0.75 -0.55 0.56
C ASN A 222 0.31 -1.47 -0.04
N TYR A 223 1.57 -1.31 0.36
CA TYR A 223 2.68 -2.15 -0.09
C TYR A 223 2.69 -3.52 0.57
N TRP A 224 2.27 -3.61 1.85
CA TRP A 224 2.00 -4.89 2.48
C TRP A 224 0.98 -5.70 1.67
N GLN A 225 -0.17 -5.11 1.36
CA GLN A 225 -1.20 -5.78 0.57
C GLN A 225 -0.67 -6.20 -0.81
N TYR A 226 0.14 -5.36 -1.46
CA TYR A 226 0.68 -5.64 -2.77
C TYR A 226 1.76 -6.72 -2.73
N GLY A 227 2.83 -6.51 -1.98
CA GLY A 227 3.96 -7.45 -1.91
C GLY A 227 3.55 -8.77 -1.30
N PHE A 228 2.92 -8.75 -0.11
CA PHE A 228 2.50 -9.98 0.56
C PHE A 228 1.31 -10.66 -0.14
N GLY A 229 0.45 -9.89 -0.81
CA GLY A 229 -0.58 -10.43 -1.68
C GLY A 229 -0.03 -11.24 -2.83
N MET A 230 0.98 -10.72 -3.54
CA MET A 230 1.65 -11.44 -4.63
C MET A 230 2.46 -12.65 -4.13
N PHE A 231 3.08 -12.55 -2.96
CA PHE A 231 3.68 -13.70 -2.27
C PHE A 231 2.64 -14.82 -2.08
N CYS A 232 1.47 -14.50 -1.53
CA CYS A 232 0.42 -15.48 -1.32
C CYS A 232 -0.15 -16.03 -2.64
N VAL A 233 -0.30 -15.19 -3.66
CA VAL A 233 -0.73 -15.60 -5.00
C VAL A 233 0.19 -16.66 -5.60
N PHE A 234 1.50 -16.47 -5.48
CA PHE A 234 2.46 -17.46 -5.96
C PHE A 234 2.35 -18.78 -5.19
N PHE A 235 2.39 -18.73 -3.85
CA PHE A 235 2.41 -19.96 -3.05
C PHE A 235 1.08 -20.69 -3.04
N ASP A 236 -0.04 -19.98 -3.16
CA ASP A 236 -1.33 -20.60 -3.36
C ASP A 236 -1.36 -21.43 -4.67
N ALA A 237 -0.91 -20.84 -5.77
CA ALA A 237 -0.80 -21.56 -7.04
C ALA A 237 0.24 -22.70 -6.99
N TYR A 238 1.40 -22.44 -6.39
CA TYR A 238 2.46 -23.45 -6.26
C TYR A 238 1.98 -24.68 -5.47
N VAL A 239 1.36 -24.48 -4.32
CA VAL A 239 0.80 -25.57 -3.50
C VAL A 239 -0.29 -26.34 -4.26
N ASN A 240 -1.18 -25.63 -4.97
CA ASN A 240 -2.24 -26.26 -5.76
C ASN A 240 -1.70 -27.10 -6.93
N VAL A 241 -0.67 -26.62 -7.62
CA VAL A 241 -0.10 -27.32 -8.79
C VAL A 241 0.80 -28.48 -8.38
N THR A 242 1.62 -28.30 -7.34
CA THR A 242 2.67 -29.27 -6.96
C THR A 242 2.28 -30.19 -5.81
N GLY A 243 1.30 -29.81 -5.00
CA GLY A 243 0.97 -30.46 -3.72
C GLY A 243 2.02 -30.22 -2.61
N ASN A 244 3.08 -29.46 -2.86
CA ASN A 244 4.14 -29.20 -1.90
C ASN A 244 3.93 -27.85 -1.20
N ARG A 245 4.04 -27.84 0.15
CA ARG A 245 3.98 -26.63 0.94
C ARG A 245 5.33 -26.34 1.59
N PRO A 246 6.05 -25.30 1.18
CA PRO A 246 7.33 -24.94 1.78
C PRO A 246 7.20 -24.56 3.26
N SER A 247 8.08 -25.07 4.12
CA SER A 247 8.00 -24.88 5.57
C SER A 247 8.14 -23.41 6.03
N PHE A 248 8.81 -22.56 5.25
CA PHE A 248 8.94 -21.13 5.59
C PHE A 248 7.63 -20.34 5.48
N LEU A 249 6.57 -20.93 4.89
CA LEU A 249 5.22 -20.33 4.89
C LEU A 249 4.55 -20.36 6.27
N ASP A 250 4.95 -21.29 7.14
CA ASP A 250 4.30 -21.57 8.41
C ASP A 250 5.14 -21.09 9.61
N THR A 251 5.97 -20.06 9.41
CA THR A 251 6.79 -19.46 10.47
C THR A 251 5.99 -18.48 11.32
N GLU A 252 6.49 -18.21 12.54
CA GLU A 252 5.92 -17.18 13.41
C GLU A 252 5.98 -15.79 12.77
N GLN A 253 7.08 -15.49 12.05
CA GLN A 253 7.21 -14.24 11.30
C GLN A 253 6.08 -14.07 10.27
N VAL A 254 5.81 -15.08 9.45
CA VAL A 254 4.73 -15.04 8.46
C VAL A 254 3.35 -14.87 9.13
N THR A 255 3.14 -15.52 10.28
CA THR A 255 1.92 -15.32 11.07
C THR A 255 1.77 -13.87 11.54
N LYS A 256 2.86 -13.22 11.96
CA LYS A 256 2.85 -11.81 12.36
C LYS A 256 2.59 -10.88 11.15
N ILE A 257 3.21 -11.17 10.01
CA ILE A 257 2.95 -10.43 8.75
C ILE A 257 1.47 -10.53 8.34
N LEU A 258 0.85 -11.70 8.45
CA LEU A 258 -0.58 -11.89 8.19
C LEU A 258 -1.46 -11.04 9.11
N LYS A 259 -1.11 -10.94 10.39
CA LYS A 259 -1.85 -10.15 11.38
C LYS A 259 -1.68 -8.64 11.22
N TYR A 260 -0.70 -8.20 10.41
CA TYR A 260 -0.40 -6.77 10.24
C TYR A 260 -1.62 -5.95 9.81
N ALA A 261 -2.43 -6.42 8.87
CA ALA A 261 -3.61 -5.66 8.41
C ALA A 261 -4.62 -5.42 9.55
N GLY A 262 -4.92 -6.42 10.38
CA GLY A 262 -5.78 -6.25 11.56
C GLY A 262 -5.16 -5.32 12.60
N ASN A 263 -3.86 -5.46 12.82
CA ASN A 263 -3.10 -4.61 13.76
C ASN A 263 -2.99 -3.16 13.29
N ALA A 264 -2.82 -2.94 11.99
CA ALA A 264 -2.72 -1.61 11.38
C ALA A 264 -4.06 -0.88 11.26
N LYS A 265 -5.20 -1.56 11.45
CA LYS A 265 -6.52 -0.97 11.40
C LYS A 265 -6.74 -0.05 12.60
N MET A 266 -6.97 1.25 12.34
CA MET A 266 -7.18 2.30 13.36
C MET A 266 -8.67 2.64 13.56
N GLY A 267 -9.50 2.36 12.56
CA GLY A 267 -10.92 2.69 12.57
C GLY A 267 -11.63 2.12 11.36
N ASP A 268 -12.83 2.57 11.07
CA ASP A 268 -13.65 2.07 9.96
C ASP A 268 -13.07 2.48 8.60
N GLY A 269 -12.31 1.57 7.98
CA GLY A 269 -11.58 1.80 6.73
C GLY A 269 -10.33 2.68 6.88
N VAL A 270 -9.95 3.04 8.10
CA VAL A 270 -8.75 3.83 8.42
C VAL A 270 -7.67 2.88 8.94
N TYR A 271 -6.46 3.02 8.39
CA TYR A 271 -5.29 2.22 8.74
C TYR A 271 -4.12 3.14 9.07
N LEU A 272 -3.03 2.57 9.60
CA LEU A 272 -1.77 3.30 9.84
C LEU A 272 -1.32 3.97 8.53
N PRO A 273 -1.11 5.29 8.49
CA PRO A 273 -0.79 6.02 7.26
C PRO A 273 0.70 6.25 7.05
N PHE A 274 1.55 5.78 7.96
CA PHE A 274 2.99 6.05 7.90
C PHE A 274 3.57 5.57 6.57
N ALA A 275 4.59 6.27 6.09
CA ALA A 275 5.19 6.15 4.77
C ALA A 275 4.19 6.45 3.62
N ASP A 276 4.46 6.00 2.41
CA ASP A 276 3.53 6.13 1.26
C ASP A 276 2.26 5.26 1.41
N GLY A 277 1.98 4.77 2.61
CA GLY A 277 0.89 3.84 2.91
C GLY A 277 -0.50 4.46 3.07
N GLY A 278 -0.59 5.77 3.25
CA GLY A 278 -1.82 6.42 3.65
C GLY A 278 -2.65 6.99 2.52
N LEU A 279 -3.72 6.34 2.16
CA LEU A 279 -4.89 7.01 1.59
C LEU A 279 -5.89 7.30 2.72
N LYS A 280 -6.77 8.30 2.55
CA LYS A 280 -7.85 8.60 3.52
C LYS A 280 -8.67 7.36 3.89
N ARG A 281 -8.79 6.39 2.96
CA ARG A 281 -9.34 5.06 3.21
C ARG A 281 -8.50 4.01 2.50
N PHE A 282 -8.16 2.95 3.21
CA PHE A 282 -7.52 1.79 2.62
C PHE A 282 -8.52 1.00 1.78
N ILE A 283 -8.17 0.75 0.53
CA ILE A 283 -8.99 -0.05 -0.39
C ILE A 283 -8.38 -1.46 -0.43
N GLN A 284 -9.12 -2.42 0.09
CA GLN A 284 -8.72 -3.81 0.03
C GLN A 284 -8.80 -4.34 -1.40
N ASN A 285 -7.79 -5.09 -1.81
CA ASN A 285 -7.77 -5.79 -3.08
C ASN A 285 -8.34 -7.22 -2.90
N PRO A 286 -9.57 -7.52 -3.36
CA PRO A 286 -10.22 -8.80 -3.12
C PRO A 286 -9.41 -10.02 -3.56
N PRO A 287 -8.77 -10.05 -4.74
CA PRO A 287 -7.89 -11.13 -5.15
C PRO A 287 -6.84 -11.50 -4.10
N PHE A 288 -6.18 -10.52 -3.50
CA PHE A 288 -5.13 -10.77 -2.51
C PHE A 288 -5.70 -11.30 -1.20
N PHE A 289 -6.71 -10.65 -0.66
CA PHE A 289 -7.28 -11.05 0.63
C PHE A 289 -7.92 -12.44 0.59
N LEU A 290 -8.66 -12.77 -0.48
CA LEU A 290 -9.24 -14.09 -0.65
C LEU A 290 -8.16 -15.16 -0.82
N THR A 291 -7.09 -14.86 -1.57
CA THR A 291 -5.96 -15.78 -1.74
C THR A 291 -5.20 -15.99 -0.42
N MET A 292 -4.93 -14.92 0.34
CA MET A 292 -4.32 -15.03 1.66
C MET A 292 -5.14 -15.92 2.58
N LYS A 293 -6.47 -15.70 2.63
CA LYS A 293 -7.38 -16.49 3.47
C LYS A 293 -7.43 -17.94 3.03
N HIS A 294 -7.44 -18.21 1.72
CA HIS A 294 -7.40 -19.57 1.21
C HIS A 294 -6.10 -20.29 1.58
N LEU A 295 -4.95 -19.62 1.42
CA LEU A 295 -3.64 -20.21 1.70
C LEU A 295 -3.41 -20.51 3.20
N TYR A 296 -3.98 -19.68 4.09
CA TYR A 296 -3.73 -19.73 5.55
C TYR A 296 -4.95 -20.08 6.40
N GLU A 297 -6.09 -20.37 5.84
CA GLU A 297 -7.39 -20.83 6.38
C GLU A 297 -7.83 -20.35 7.77
N LYS A 298 -6.96 -20.16 8.77
CA LYS A 298 -7.32 -20.17 10.19
C LYS A 298 -7.21 -18.85 10.95
N ASP A 299 -6.36 -17.89 10.54
CA ASP A 299 -5.95 -16.81 11.45
C ASP A 299 -6.12 -15.39 10.90
N MET A 300 -6.79 -15.21 9.79
CA MET A 300 -7.04 -13.88 9.24
C MET A 300 -8.47 -13.43 9.56
N GLU A 301 -8.58 -12.43 10.43
CA GLU A 301 -9.74 -11.55 10.38
C GLU A 301 -9.72 -10.79 9.05
N LEU A 302 -10.49 -11.25 8.10
CA LEU A 302 -10.74 -10.46 6.92
C LEU A 302 -11.67 -9.33 7.32
N PRO A 303 -11.29 -8.10 7.04
CA PRO A 303 -12.24 -7.02 7.05
C PRO A 303 -13.40 -7.38 6.13
N LYS A 304 -14.61 -6.90 6.43
CA LYS A 304 -15.77 -7.05 5.52
C LYS A 304 -15.30 -6.74 4.11
N LEU A 305 -15.54 -7.65 3.17
CA LEU A 305 -15.28 -7.40 1.76
C LEU A 305 -16.43 -6.52 1.25
N PRO A 306 -16.32 -5.18 1.27
CA PRO A 306 -17.41 -4.29 0.90
C PRO A 306 -17.79 -4.42 -0.56
N PHE A 307 -16.95 -5.11 -1.35
CA PHE A 307 -17.06 -5.17 -2.78
C PHE A 307 -18.33 -5.90 -3.28
N PHE A 308 -18.97 -6.74 -2.47
CA PHE A 308 -20.25 -7.34 -2.83
C PHE A 308 -21.47 -6.46 -2.51
N GLN A 309 -21.28 -5.43 -1.67
CA GLN A 309 -22.34 -4.53 -1.22
C GLN A 309 -22.26 -3.13 -1.81
N ASP A 310 -21.09 -2.73 -2.34
CA ASP A 310 -20.84 -1.39 -2.84
C ASP A 310 -20.93 -1.34 -4.37
N ASP A 311 -21.58 -0.31 -4.92
CA ASP A 311 -21.63 -0.05 -6.37
C ASP A 311 -20.27 0.28 -6.98
N ASN A 312 -19.27 0.54 -6.15
CA ASN A 312 -17.90 0.80 -6.54
C ASN A 312 -17.00 -0.42 -6.28
N LEU A 313 -17.03 -1.40 -7.18
CA LEU A 313 -15.93 -2.38 -7.20
C LEU A 313 -14.61 -1.61 -7.30
N PRO A 314 -13.66 -1.83 -6.38
CA PRO A 314 -12.32 -1.26 -6.52
C PRO A 314 -11.62 -1.95 -7.68
N PHE A 315 -11.94 -1.55 -8.91
CA PHE A 315 -11.14 -1.89 -10.06
C PHE A 315 -9.81 -1.14 -9.92
N THR A 316 -8.96 -1.64 -9.05
CA THR A 316 -7.55 -1.29 -9.13
C THR A 316 -7.04 -1.97 -10.39
N ALA A 317 -6.84 -1.18 -11.41
CA ALA A 317 -6.57 -1.59 -12.79
C ALA A 317 -5.33 -2.48 -12.98
N THR A 318 -4.54 -2.66 -11.93
CA THR A 318 -3.26 -3.35 -11.98
C THR A 318 -3.33 -4.84 -11.68
N LYS A 319 -4.47 -5.37 -11.23
CA LYS A 319 -4.50 -6.71 -10.62
C LYS A 319 -5.49 -7.63 -11.34
N ALA A 320 -5.08 -8.14 -12.49
CA ALA A 320 -5.88 -9.06 -13.32
C ALA A 320 -6.02 -10.48 -12.69
N LEU A 321 -6.24 -10.57 -11.38
CA LEU A 321 -6.31 -11.82 -10.63
C LEU A 321 -7.75 -12.17 -10.21
N TRP A 322 -8.74 -11.69 -10.95
CA TRP A 322 -10.17 -11.83 -10.60
C TRP A 322 -10.71 -13.25 -10.72
N LEU A 323 -10.01 -14.13 -11.43
CA LEU A 323 -10.34 -15.56 -11.45
C LEU A 323 -10.22 -16.20 -10.06
N ARG A 324 -9.33 -15.67 -9.19
CA ARG A 324 -9.23 -16.09 -7.79
C ARG A 324 -10.44 -15.66 -6.97
N VAL A 325 -10.94 -14.45 -7.23
CA VAL A 325 -12.20 -13.99 -6.59
C VAL A 325 -13.35 -14.90 -6.99
N LEU A 326 -13.44 -15.25 -8.28
CA LEU A 326 -14.44 -16.18 -8.76
C LEU A 326 -14.35 -17.56 -8.08
N CYS A 327 -13.12 -18.05 -7.84
CA CYS A 327 -12.91 -19.33 -7.16
C CYS A 327 -13.30 -19.33 -5.68
N TYR A 328 -12.97 -18.27 -4.97
CA TYR A 328 -12.95 -18.28 -3.50
C TYR A 328 -14.10 -17.50 -2.86
N ALA A 329 -14.82 -16.65 -3.61
CA ALA A 329 -15.78 -15.72 -3.04
C ALA A 329 -16.90 -16.41 -2.23
N ASP A 330 -17.45 -17.51 -2.73
CA ASP A 330 -18.56 -18.21 -2.04
C ASP A 330 -18.17 -18.83 -0.70
N ASP A 331 -16.90 -19.23 -0.55
CA ASP A 331 -16.42 -19.80 0.71
C ASP A 331 -16.48 -18.78 1.85
N TYR A 332 -16.54 -17.49 1.52
CA TYR A 332 -16.43 -16.37 2.46
C TYR A 332 -17.64 -15.44 2.46
N LEU A 333 -18.57 -15.57 1.50
CA LEU A 333 -19.84 -14.86 1.52
C LEU A 333 -20.69 -15.28 2.72
N GLY A 334 -21.24 -14.29 3.41
CA GLY A 334 -22.10 -14.53 4.57
C GLY A 334 -21.38 -14.94 5.86
N LYS A 335 -20.06 -15.15 5.84
CA LYS A 335 -19.25 -15.23 7.05
C LYS A 335 -18.89 -13.81 7.49
N GLU A 336 -19.89 -13.04 7.88
CA GLU A 336 -19.66 -11.73 8.48
C GLU A 336 -18.83 -11.94 9.76
N SER A 337 -17.64 -11.32 9.82
CA SER A 337 -17.03 -11.14 11.13
C SER A 337 -17.98 -10.24 11.92
N CYS A 338 -18.51 -10.72 13.03
CA CYS A 338 -19.18 -9.87 14.00
C CYS A 338 -18.27 -8.66 14.22
N ALA A 339 -18.84 -7.45 14.21
CA ALA A 339 -18.11 -6.27 14.63
C ALA A 339 -17.63 -6.54 16.07
N GLU A 340 -16.40 -7.02 16.22
CA GLU A 340 -15.83 -7.25 17.54
C GLU A 340 -15.76 -5.89 18.22
N ARG A 341 -16.28 -5.84 19.45
CA ARG A 341 -15.97 -4.74 20.35
C ARG A 341 -14.45 -4.70 20.45
N ILE A 342 -13.83 -3.63 19.94
CA ILE A 342 -12.38 -3.43 20.07
C ILE A 342 -12.10 -3.40 21.56
N ALA A 343 -11.56 -4.51 22.08
CA ALA A 343 -11.01 -4.53 23.43
C ALA A 343 -9.84 -3.54 23.46
N GLN A 344 -9.64 -2.87 24.59
CA GLN A 344 -8.47 -1.99 24.73
C GLN A 344 -7.21 -2.82 24.51
N THR A 345 -6.40 -2.44 23.53
CA THR A 345 -5.16 -3.13 23.16
C THR A 345 -4.06 -2.12 22.91
N ALA A 346 -2.85 -2.47 23.31
CA ALA A 346 -1.63 -1.75 22.97
C ALA A 346 -0.67 -2.71 22.25
N LEU A 347 -0.09 -2.25 21.16
CA LEU A 347 0.87 -3.00 20.37
C LEU A 347 2.09 -2.13 20.11
N PHE A 348 3.26 -2.72 20.22
CA PHE A 348 4.50 -2.07 19.86
C PHE A 348 5.31 -2.94 18.89
N TYR A 349 5.75 -2.35 17.80
CA TYR A 349 6.65 -2.95 16.83
C TYR A 349 8.07 -2.45 17.13
N PRO A 350 8.93 -3.26 17.76
CA PRO A 350 10.22 -2.79 18.28
C PRO A 350 11.23 -2.44 17.19
N GLU A 351 11.22 -3.13 16.05
CA GLU A 351 12.16 -2.86 14.96
C GLU A 351 11.80 -1.58 14.22
N ALA A 352 10.52 -1.37 13.93
CA ALA A 352 10.01 -0.14 13.31
C ALA A 352 9.80 1.02 14.31
N GLN A 353 9.84 0.75 15.60
CA GLN A 353 9.50 1.68 16.69
C GLN A 353 8.12 2.33 16.50
N VAL A 354 7.12 1.54 16.13
CA VAL A 354 5.73 2.00 15.97
C VAL A 354 4.88 1.48 17.11
N TYR A 355 4.23 2.43 17.80
CA TYR A 355 3.28 2.16 18.87
C TYR A 355 1.86 2.38 18.39
N VAL A 356 0.95 1.46 18.72
CA VAL A 356 -0.47 1.51 18.37
C VAL A 356 -1.31 1.24 19.61
N PHE A 357 -2.24 2.12 19.91
CA PHE A 357 -3.23 1.94 20.96
C PHE A 357 -4.62 1.96 20.37
N LYS A 358 -5.49 1.07 20.81
CA LYS A 358 -6.91 0.99 20.38
C LYS A 358 -7.81 0.85 21.59
N SER A 359 -8.92 1.57 21.56
CA SER A 359 -10.01 1.44 22.52
C SER A 359 -11.36 1.52 21.80
N SER A 360 -12.46 1.35 22.54
CA SER A 360 -13.81 1.54 22.00
C SER A 360 -14.11 2.98 21.60
N SER A 361 -13.41 3.96 22.15
CA SER A 361 -13.66 5.39 21.95
C SER A 361 -12.78 6.02 20.89
N TYR A 362 -11.52 5.56 20.78
CA TYR A 362 -10.53 6.08 19.82
C TYR A 362 -9.36 5.12 19.65
N SER A 363 -8.61 5.36 18.59
CA SER A 363 -7.29 4.74 18.40
C SER A 363 -6.24 5.82 18.21
N PHE A 364 -4.99 5.58 18.67
CA PHE A 364 -3.87 6.41 18.29
C PHE A 364 -2.63 5.58 17.96
N ALA A 365 -1.75 6.15 17.14
CA ALA A 365 -0.47 5.53 16.79
C ALA A 365 0.62 6.57 16.74
N VAL A 366 1.85 6.14 17.02
CA VAL A 366 3.05 6.98 17.03
C VAL A 366 4.16 6.26 16.28
N LYS A 367 4.92 6.99 15.45
CA LYS A 367 6.10 6.48 14.74
C LYS A 367 7.39 7.04 15.38
N GLY A 368 8.31 6.15 15.74
CA GLY A 368 9.74 6.45 15.94
C GLY A 368 10.54 6.07 14.69
N GLY A 369 11.40 5.06 14.78
CA GLY A 369 12.12 4.49 13.63
C GLY A 369 13.19 5.41 13.05
N CYS A 370 13.35 5.39 11.74
CA CYS A 370 14.30 6.23 11.02
C CYS A 370 13.67 6.87 9.75
N ASN A 371 14.34 7.92 9.26
CA ASN A 371 13.95 8.63 8.04
C ASN A 371 14.67 8.10 6.78
N GLY A 372 15.18 6.85 6.80
CA GLY A 372 15.87 6.20 5.68
C GLY A 372 15.17 4.98 5.11
N ASP A 373 13.97 4.63 5.59
CA ASP A 373 13.20 3.49 5.10
C ASP A 373 12.72 3.70 3.66
N SER A 374 12.43 2.60 2.96
CA SER A 374 11.78 2.68 1.65
C SER A 374 10.43 3.38 1.76
N HIS A 375 10.12 4.24 0.79
CA HIS A 375 8.91 5.08 0.81
C HIS A 375 8.77 6.00 2.04
N ASN A 376 9.88 6.33 2.69
CA ASN A 376 9.92 7.12 3.93
C ASN A 376 9.33 8.53 3.77
N HIS A 377 8.80 9.04 4.91
CA HIS A 377 8.55 10.45 5.17
C HIS A 377 9.44 10.93 6.31
N ASN A 378 9.70 12.25 6.39
CA ASN A 378 10.45 12.83 7.50
C ASN A 378 9.50 13.12 8.67
N ASP A 379 9.09 12.05 9.38
CA ASP A 379 7.94 12.02 10.27
C ASP A 379 8.21 11.34 11.62
N ILE A 380 9.47 11.28 12.06
CA ILE A 380 9.84 10.72 13.37
C ILE A 380 9.15 11.50 14.50
N GLY A 381 8.39 10.81 15.35
CA GLY A 381 7.54 11.42 16.38
C GLY A 381 6.15 11.81 15.87
N ALA A 382 5.82 11.62 14.61
CA ALA A 382 4.48 11.84 14.12
C ALA A 382 3.50 10.87 14.76
N PHE A 383 2.29 11.36 15.01
CA PHE A 383 1.24 10.57 15.62
C PHE A 383 -0.12 10.85 14.98
N GLN A 384 -1.05 9.92 15.19
CA GLN A 384 -2.41 9.98 14.70
C GLN A 384 -3.42 9.74 15.78
N ILE A 385 -4.58 10.36 15.66
CA ILE A 385 -5.76 10.12 16.48
C ILE A 385 -6.96 9.90 15.56
N VAL A 386 -7.61 8.74 15.71
CA VAL A 386 -8.76 8.31 14.89
C VAL A 386 -9.93 8.00 15.80
N LYS A 387 -11.13 8.50 15.42
CA LYS A 387 -12.41 8.17 16.06
C LYS A 387 -13.39 7.66 14.99
N GLY A 388 -13.78 6.39 15.07
CA GLY A 388 -14.58 5.75 14.02
C GLY A 388 -13.84 5.77 12.66
N TRP A 389 -14.37 6.51 11.70
CA TRP A 389 -13.76 6.73 10.38
C TRP A 389 -13.04 8.08 10.25
N LYS A 390 -13.09 8.95 11.28
CA LYS A 390 -12.54 10.30 11.27
C LYS A 390 -11.09 10.31 11.71
N ARG A 391 -10.23 10.85 10.88
CA ARG A 391 -8.80 11.07 11.16
C ARG A 391 -8.61 12.47 11.73
N LEU A 392 -8.75 12.59 13.04
CA LEU A 392 -8.77 13.89 13.75
C LEU A 392 -7.38 14.54 13.79
N ILE A 393 -6.34 13.73 14.06
CA ILE A 393 -4.92 14.06 13.80
C ILE A 393 -4.41 13.00 12.84
N CYS A 394 -3.75 13.42 11.76
CA CYS A 394 -3.44 12.52 10.66
C CYS A 394 -2.15 12.84 9.93
N ASP A 395 -1.74 11.91 9.08
CA ASP A 395 -0.81 12.09 7.98
C ASP A 395 -1.54 11.88 6.66
N TYR A 396 -1.04 12.47 5.58
CA TYR A 396 -1.71 12.35 4.29
C TYR A 396 -1.38 11.04 3.56
N GLY A 397 -0.14 10.59 3.62
CA GLY A 397 0.42 9.49 2.83
C GLY A 397 1.09 9.96 1.54
N ALA A 398 1.07 9.15 0.48
CA ALA A 398 1.83 9.40 -0.74
C ALA A 398 1.38 10.65 -1.50
N GLY A 399 2.34 11.39 -2.02
CA GLY A 399 2.14 12.48 -2.96
C GLY A 399 1.95 12.00 -4.40
N ARG A 400 2.10 12.93 -5.36
CA ARG A 400 2.04 12.60 -6.78
C ARG A 400 3.34 11.94 -7.23
N TYR A 401 3.28 10.70 -7.69
CA TYR A 401 4.43 9.97 -8.22
C TYR A 401 4.87 10.56 -9.57
N THR A 402 5.98 11.27 -9.53
CA THR A 402 6.67 11.83 -10.68
C THR A 402 8.12 11.35 -10.70
N LYS A 403 8.89 11.71 -11.72
CA LYS A 403 10.33 11.45 -11.73
C LYS A 403 11.02 12.07 -10.52
N ASP A 404 10.68 13.33 -10.19
CA ASP A 404 11.31 14.08 -9.08
C ASP A 404 10.94 13.50 -7.72
N TYR A 405 9.75 12.92 -7.55
CA TYR A 405 9.35 12.25 -6.31
C TYR A 405 10.33 11.15 -5.87
N PHE A 406 10.93 10.42 -6.80
CA PHE A 406 11.84 9.32 -6.52
C PHE A 406 13.32 9.64 -6.71
N ALA A 407 13.66 10.70 -7.47
CA ALA A 407 15.03 11.01 -7.85
C ALA A 407 15.56 12.33 -7.27
N ASN A 408 14.71 13.14 -6.63
CA ASN A 408 15.07 14.46 -6.14
C ASN A 408 14.60 14.63 -4.68
N GLU A 409 15.51 14.44 -3.73
CA GLU A 409 15.21 14.57 -2.29
C GLU A 409 14.75 15.98 -1.92
N ALA A 410 15.33 17.03 -2.52
CA ALA A 410 14.92 18.40 -2.26
C ALA A 410 13.46 18.66 -2.69
N TYR A 411 13.02 18.03 -3.78
CA TYR A 411 11.60 18.03 -4.18
C TYR A 411 10.75 17.20 -3.22
N ARG A 412 11.16 15.96 -2.95
CA ARG A 412 10.35 14.99 -2.17
C ARG A 412 10.08 15.48 -0.76
N TYR A 413 11.07 16.02 -0.07
CA TYR A 413 10.97 16.46 1.31
C TYR A 413 10.83 17.97 1.49
N GLY A 414 10.80 18.71 0.40
CA GLY A 414 10.60 20.16 0.35
C GLY A 414 9.13 20.58 0.23
N ASP A 415 8.92 21.88 0.18
CA ASP A 415 7.58 22.49 0.12
C ASP A 415 6.83 22.15 -1.17
N GLU A 416 7.51 21.82 -2.26
CA GLU A 416 6.90 21.49 -3.56
C GLU A 416 6.11 20.16 -3.51
N CYS A 417 6.65 19.13 -2.85
CA CYS A 417 5.95 17.88 -2.64
C CYS A 417 5.00 17.97 -1.42
N PHE A 418 5.39 18.72 -0.40
CA PHE A 418 4.72 18.94 0.88
C PHE A 418 4.50 17.66 1.71
N VAL A 419 3.91 16.60 1.14
CA VAL A 419 3.38 15.45 1.90
C VAL A 419 4.44 14.53 2.52
N CYS A 420 5.67 14.54 2.04
CA CYS A 420 6.74 13.68 2.57
C CYS A 420 7.66 14.39 3.56
N GLY A 421 7.64 15.71 3.60
CA GLY A 421 8.44 16.53 4.51
C GLY A 421 7.76 16.76 5.85
N SER A 422 8.51 17.12 6.88
CA SER A 422 8.01 17.35 8.24
C SER A 422 6.94 18.44 8.34
N GLN A 423 6.85 19.32 7.34
CA GLN A 423 5.85 20.37 7.28
C GLN A 423 4.41 19.83 7.13
N SER A 424 4.23 18.58 6.73
CA SER A 424 2.93 17.92 6.60
C SER A 424 2.62 16.91 7.72
N HIS A 425 3.49 16.82 8.73
CA HIS A 425 3.38 15.86 9.81
C HIS A 425 3.22 16.52 11.17
N SER A 426 2.63 15.79 12.12
CA SER A 426 2.43 16.23 13.50
C SER A 426 3.73 16.08 14.30
N VAL A 427 4.72 16.91 13.98
CA VAL A 427 6.08 16.92 14.60
C VAL A 427 6.52 18.36 14.90
N PRO A 428 7.44 18.57 15.88
CA PRO A 428 8.00 19.88 16.15
C PRO A 428 8.87 20.41 15.00
N ILE A 429 8.89 21.73 14.83
CA ILE A 429 9.84 22.44 13.96
C ILE A 429 10.75 23.27 14.88
N LEU A 430 12.06 22.96 14.87
CA LEU A 430 13.04 23.49 15.82
C LEU A 430 13.87 24.60 15.15
N ASP A 431 13.76 25.85 15.62
CA ASP A 431 14.45 27.01 15.06
C ASP A 431 14.29 27.16 13.53
N GLY A 432 13.12 26.77 13.01
CA GLY A 432 12.81 26.73 11.58
C GLY A 432 13.38 25.51 10.83
N THR A 433 14.05 24.59 11.53
CA THR A 433 14.61 23.36 10.94
C THR A 433 13.57 22.22 11.02
N THR A 434 13.33 21.57 9.89
CA THR A 434 12.56 20.35 9.74
C THR A 434 13.47 19.12 9.85
N GLN A 435 12.88 17.92 9.92
CA GLN A 435 13.67 16.69 9.96
C GLN A 435 14.37 16.44 8.62
N SER A 436 15.49 15.72 8.66
CA SER A 436 16.28 15.33 7.50
C SER A 436 15.98 13.88 7.10
N CYS A 437 16.21 13.54 5.82
CA CYS A 437 16.13 12.16 5.33
C CYS A 437 17.48 11.45 5.46
N GLY A 438 17.45 10.12 5.61
CA GLY A 438 18.62 9.26 5.71
C GLY A 438 18.55 8.28 6.88
N GLU A 439 19.26 7.17 6.77
CA GLU A 439 19.31 6.11 7.80
C GLU A 439 19.96 6.57 9.11
N GLU A 440 20.79 7.61 9.08
CA GLU A 440 21.41 8.24 10.24
C GLU A 440 20.42 9.03 11.08
N TYR A 441 19.32 9.54 10.47
CA TYR A 441 18.28 10.30 11.17
C TYR A 441 17.24 9.34 11.76
N LYS A 442 17.31 9.13 13.08
CA LYS A 442 16.50 8.13 13.80
C LYS A 442 16.14 8.54 15.20
N ALA A 443 15.05 7.98 15.70
CA ALA A 443 14.63 8.08 17.08
C ALA A 443 15.41 7.09 17.98
N ILE A 444 15.46 7.41 19.28
CA ILE A 444 15.87 6.48 20.31
C ILE A 444 14.66 6.22 21.21
N LEU A 445 14.26 4.94 21.33
CA LEU A 445 13.23 4.54 22.27
C LEU A 445 13.75 4.74 23.71
N LEU A 446 13.05 5.55 24.50
CA LEU A 446 13.37 5.79 25.91
C LEU A 446 12.54 4.92 26.84
N GLN A 447 11.24 4.81 26.55
CA GLN A 447 10.30 4.05 27.36
C GLN A 447 9.13 3.56 26.50
N GLN A 448 8.60 2.38 26.83
CA GLN A 448 7.37 1.82 26.26
C GLN A 448 6.57 1.12 27.37
N SER A 449 5.25 1.26 27.31
CA SER A 449 4.29 0.64 28.23
C SER A 449 2.98 0.33 27.50
N GLU A 450 2.04 -0.32 28.18
CA GLU A 450 0.68 -0.53 27.66
C GLU A 450 -0.11 0.77 27.42
N LYS A 451 0.31 1.88 28.05
CA LYS A 451 -0.40 3.17 27.93
C LYS A 451 0.31 4.19 27.06
N GLY A 452 1.56 3.95 26.65
CA GLY A 452 2.27 4.94 25.88
C GLY A 452 3.72 4.63 25.58
N VAL A 453 4.35 5.57 24.90
CA VAL A 453 5.74 5.47 24.44
C VAL A 453 6.44 6.83 24.57
N SER A 454 7.75 6.80 24.75
CA SER A 454 8.60 7.99 24.77
C SER A 454 9.82 7.79 23.89
N PHE A 455 10.11 8.80 23.05
CA PHE A 455 11.25 8.80 22.14
C PHE A 455 12.13 10.04 22.36
N ASP A 456 13.44 9.86 22.28
CA ASP A 456 14.35 10.94 21.93
C ASP A 456 14.33 11.07 20.41
N ILE A 457 13.81 12.18 19.93
CA ILE A 457 13.67 12.50 18.50
C ILE A 457 14.73 13.49 18.02
N SER A 458 15.72 13.85 18.86
CA SER A 458 16.79 14.80 18.53
C SER A 458 17.53 14.38 17.26
N GLY A 459 17.80 13.08 17.12
CA GLY A 459 18.51 12.51 15.98
C GLY A 459 17.78 12.61 14.64
N ALA A 460 16.52 13.06 14.60
CA ALA A 460 15.79 13.32 13.37
C ALA A 460 16.17 14.66 12.72
N TYR A 461 16.77 15.57 13.47
CA TYR A 461 17.06 16.94 13.08
C TYR A 461 18.56 17.18 12.95
N ASN A 462 18.93 18.00 11.98
CA ASN A 462 20.32 18.48 11.85
C ASN A 462 20.51 19.77 12.68
N THR A 463 20.39 19.64 14.00
CA THR A 463 20.53 20.75 14.97
C THR A 463 21.15 20.25 16.28
N ASP A 464 21.67 21.18 17.10
CA ASP A 464 22.20 20.88 18.44
C ASP A 464 21.07 20.72 19.50
N CYS A 465 19.81 21.02 19.14
CA CYS A 465 18.69 20.92 20.06
C CYS A 465 18.46 19.47 20.52
N LYS A 466 18.09 19.32 21.79
CA LYS A 466 17.58 18.06 22.32
C LYS A 466 16.06 18.09 22.29
N ALA A 467 15.43 17.01 21.83
CA ALA A 467 14.00 16.91 21.71
C ALA A 467 13.51 15.53 22.15
N VAL A 468 12.73 15.50 23.22
CA VAL A 468 12.06 14.28 23.72
C VAL A 468 10.56 14.46 23.61
N ALA A 469 9.90 13.46 23.04
CA ALA A 469 8.45 13.40 22.93
C ALA A 469 7.89 12.18 23.67
N THR A 470 6.87 12.38 24.48
CA THR A 470 6.19 11.33 25.26
C THR A 470 4.71 11.35 24.95
N TYR A 471 4.15 10.20 24.66
CA TYR A 471 2.76 10.01 24.24
C TYR A 471 2.08 9.01 25.19
N VAL A 472 0.94 9.39 25.76
CA VAL A 472 0.23 8.57 26.73
C VAL A 472 -1.25 8.52 26.40
N ALA A 473 -1.80 7.30 26.28
CA ALA A 473 -3.24 7.08 26.17
C ALA A 473 -3.92 7.31 27.53
N THR A 474 -5.01 8.06 27.54
CA THR A 474 -5.87 8.29 28.70
C THR A 474 -7.27 7.77 28.43
N SER A 475 -8.14 7.76 29.43
CA SER A 475 -9.56 7.38 29.25
C SER A 475 -10.31 8.31 28.30
N SER A 476 -9.86 9.58 28.21
CA SER A 476 -10.53 10.63 27.42
C SER A 476 -9.77 11.05 26.16
N GLY A 477 -8.63 10.42 25.84
CA GLY A 477 -7.84 10.78 24.64
C GLY A 477 -6.34 10.55 24.81
N VAL A 478 -5.53 11.46 24.29
CA VAL A 478 -4.07 11.34 24.26
C VAL A 478 -3.39 12.53 24.90
N GLN A 479 -2.39 12.28 25.70
CA GLN A 479 -1.48 13.28 26.26
C GLN A 479 -0.17 13.26 25.50
N VAL A 480 0.28 14.39 24.97
CA VAL A 480 1.57 14.53 24.28
C VAL A 480 2.41 15.56 25.04
N LYS A 481 3.58 15.16 25.51
CA LYS A 481 4.51 16.01 26.23
C LYS A 481 5.82 16.13 25.47
N TYR A 482 6.24 17.37 25.25
CA TYR A 482 7.53 17.68 24.64
C TYR A 482 8.47 18.32 25.65
N ARG A 483 9.75 17.91 25.63
CA ARG A 483 10.87 18.57 26.29
C ARG A 483 11.90 18.90 25.22
N ILE A 484 12.07 20.20 24.96
CA ILE A 484 13.05 20.72 24.00
C ILE A 484 14.09 21.53 24.76
N GLU A 485 15.37 21.34 24.47
CA GLU A 485 16.49 22.03 25.10
C GLU A 485 17.44 22.56 24.02
N GLY A 486 18.07 23.71 24.27
CA GLY A 486 19.07 24.31 23.41
C GLY A 486 18.51 25.08 22.21
N LEU A 487 17.25 25.55 22.28
CA LEU A 487 16.67 26.43 21.25
C LEU A 487 17.41 27.79 21.21
N ARG A 488 17.58 28.32 20.01
CA ARG A 488 18.19 29.66 19.78
C ARG A 488 17.17 30.71 19.36
N GLY A 489 15.98 30.28 18.96
CA GLY A 489 14.93 31.17 18.45
C GLY A 489 13.53 30.73 18.90
N LYS A 490 12.95 29.74 18.22
CA LYS A 490 11.58 29.31 18.48
C LYS A 490 11.34 27.84 18.16
N VAL A 491 10.33 27.27 18.80
CA VAL A 491 9.74 25.99 18.41
C VAL A 491 8.30 26.17 17.96
N ILE A 492 7.91 25.46 16.93
CA ILE A 492 6.52 25.31 16.49
C ILE A 492 6.11 23.86 16.71
N PHE A 493 5.11 23.64 17.57
CA PHE A 493 4.46 22.37 17.74
C PHE A 493 3.32 22.29 16.73
N ARG A 494 3.56 21.59 15.63
CA ARG A 494 2.63 21.43 14.53
C ARG A 494 1.80 20.18 14.72
N PHE A 495 0.49 20.31 14.53
CA PHE A 495 -0.46 19.20 14.40
C PHE A 495 -1.19 19.32 13.07
N VAL A 496 -1.55 18.18 12.46
CA VAL A 496 -2.14 18.14 11.12
C VAL A 496 -3.47 17.40 11.18
N SER A 497 -4.46 17.94 10.48
CA SER A 497 -5.82 17.40 10.43
C SER A 497 -6.40 17.41 9.02
N ASP A 498 -7.27 16.43 8.72
CA ASP A 498 -8.12 16.43 7.51
C ASP A 498 -9.25 17.47 7.59
N TYR A 499 -9.56 17.98 8.77
CA TYR A 499 -10.69 18.84 9.04
C TYR A 499 -10.25 20.25 9.41
N LEU A 500 -11.02 21.27 8.99
CA LEU A 500 -10.78 22.66 9.40
C LEU A 500 -10.99 22.79 10.90
N PRO A 501 -9.94 23.10 11.70
CA PRO A 501 -10.12 23.34 13.12
C PRO A 501 -10.77 24.70 13.38
N LEU A 502 -11.54 24.78 14.45
CA LEU A 502 -12.07 26.05 14.99
C LEU A 502 -11.29 26.44 16.24
N ILE A 503 -11.14 27.75 16.48
CA ILE A 503 -10.56 28.25 17.73
C ILE A 503 -11.71 28.66 18.65
N GLU A 504 -11.87 27.95 19.78
CA GLU A 504 -12.86 28.21 20.79
C GLU A 504 -12.15 28.45 22.13
N ASN A 505 -12.35 29.64 22.73
CA ASN A 505 -11.72 30.04 23.99
C ASN A 505 -10.19 29.82 24.00
N GLY A 506 -9.49 30.12 22.90
CA GLY A 506 -8.05 29.97 22.77
C GLY A 506 -7.54 28.55 22.54
N LYS A 507 -8.43 27.57 22.37
CA LYS A 507 -8.13 26.16 22.12
C LYS A 507 -8.51 25.76 20.70
N ALA A 508 -7.86 24.78 20.12
CA ALA A 508 -8.26 24.23 18.83
C ALA A 508 -9.27 23.10 19.01
N MET A 509 -10.37 23.19 18.26
CA MET A 509 -11.43 22.19 18.19
C MET A 509 -11.48 21.61 16.78
N VAL A 510 -11.29 20.31 16.64
CA VAL A 510 -11.33 19.58 15.37
C VAL A 510 -12.64 18.81 15.26
N GLU A 511 -13.43 19.15 14.25
CA GLU A 511 -14.73 18.50 13.90
C GLU A 511 -15.71 18.38 15.08
N GLY A 512 -15.61 19.25 16.08
CA GLY A 512 -16.41 19.17 17.32
C GLY A 512 -16.13 17.94 18.19
N GLU A 513 -15.16 17.10 17.81
CA GLU A 513 -14.90 15.81 18.45
C GLU A 513 -13.54 15.71 19.15
N LEU A 514 -12.58 16.58 18.81
CA LEU A 514 -11.27 16.63 19.44
C LEU A 514 -10.94 18.03 19.87
N GLU A 515 -10.68 18.22 21.15
CA GLU A 515 -10.18 19.49 21.73
C GLU A 515 -8.69 19.36 22.04
N ILE A 516 -7.87 20.32 21.59
CA ILE A 516 -6.42 20.38 21.86
C ILE A 516 -6.16 21.46 22.88
N ILE A 517 -5.64 21.07 24.06
CA ILE A 517 -5.46 21.95 25.22
C ILE A 517 -3.97 21.94 25.60
N PRO A 518 -3.22 23.04 25.37
CA PRO A 518 -1.89 23.20 25.94
C PRO A 518 -1.95 23.48 27.44
N ASP A 519 -0.93 23.06 28.20
CA ASP A 519 -0.79 23.32 29.63
C ASP A 519 -0.34 24.75 29.98
N ARG A 520 -0.20 25.61 28.97
CA ARG A 520 0.12 27.06 29.09
C ARG A 520 -0.72 27.90 28.15
N GLU A 521 -0.81 29.20 28.41
CA GLU A 521 -1.56 30.13 27.56
C GLU A 521 -0.82 30.42 26.26
N ILE A 522 -1.14 29.65 25.21
CA ILE A 522 -0.72 29.87 23.83
C ILE A 522 -1.89 29.62 22.89
N CYS A 523 -2.07 30.50 21.92
CA CYS A 523 -3.14 30.36 20.92
C CYS A 523 -2.59 29.67 19.67
N PRO A 524 -3.36 28.73 19.10
CA PRO A 524 -2.97 28.09 17.84
C PRO A 524 -3.13 29.06 16.66
N LYS A 525 -2.24 28.88 15.65
CA LYS A 525 -2.41 29.44 14.31
C LYS A 525 -2.89 28.32 13.41
N ILE A 526 -3.96 28.55 12.65
CA ILE A 526 -4.53 27.58 11.73
C ILE A 526 -4.23 28.01 10.30
N ALA A 527 -3.73 27.10 9.48
CA ALA A 527 -3.56 27.33 8.06
C ALA A 527 -4.12 26.16 7.25
N LYS A 528 -4.71 26.48 6.10
CA LYS A 528 -5.05 25.51 5.06
C LYS A 528 -3.89 25.39 4.10
N VAL A 529 -3.47 24.18 3.79
CA VAL A 529 -2.43 23.90 2.79
C VAL A 529 -3.02 23.02 1.71
N ASP A 530 -3.02 23.54 0.48
CA ASP A 530 -3.43 22.81 -0.72
C ASP A 530 -2.18 22.20 -1.39
N PHE A 531 -2.29 20.96 -1.85
CA PHE A 531 -1.20 20.25 -2.51
C PHE A 531 -1.73 19.30 -3.59
N GLU A 532 -0.88 18.99 -4.57
CA GLU A 532 -1.23 18.11 -5.68
C GLU A 532 -1.10 16.63 -5.30
N THR A 533 -2.10 15.85 -5.68
CA THR A 533 -2.08 14.38 -5.61
C THR A 533 -2.12 13.80 -7.02
N ALA A 534 -2.02 12.49 -7.14
CA ALA A 534 -2.11 11.80 -8.43
C ALA A 534 -3.44 12.08 -9.19
N LYS A 535 -4.51 12.45 -8.48
CA LYS A 535 -5.87 12.57 -9.05
C LYS A 535 -6.49 13.96 -8.96
N LYS A 536 -6.06 14.78 -8.01
CA LYS A 536 -6.70 16.08 -7.71
C LYS A 536 -5.81 16.94 -6.81
N VAL A 537 -6.16 18.20 -6.66
CA VAL A 537 -5.70 19.01 -5.54
C VAL A 537 -6.46 18.58 -4.28
N ASP A 538 -5.76 18.33 -3.20
CA ASP A 538 -6.32 18.03 -1.88
C ASP A 538 -5.80 19.02 -0.85
N SER A 539 -6.31 18.99 0.36
CA SER A 539 -5.97 19.94 1.41
C SER A 539 -5.80 19.26 2.74
N LEU A 540 -4.88 19.80 3.55
CA LEU A 540 -4.75 19.55 4.98
C LEU A 540 -4.81 20.88 5.74
N TYR A 541 -5.06 20.78 7.04
CA TYR A 541 -5.04 21.92 7.95
C TYR A 541 -3.93 21.73 8.98
N THR A 542 -3.08 22.74 9.14
CA THR A 542 -2.05 22.78 10.18
C THR A 542 -2.56 23.58 11.37
N ILE A 543 -2.22 23.11 12.57
CA ILE A 543 -2.52 23.71 13.86
C ILE A 543 -1.17 23.94 14.55
N ASP A 544 -0.67 25.16 14.51
CA ASP A 544 0.67 25.51 14.95
C ASP A 544 0.62 26.27 16.28
N TYR A 545 1.28 25.72 17.30
CA TYR A 545 1.53 26.40 18.58
C TYR A 545 2.99 26.84 18.63
N GLU A 546 3.23 28.15 18.67
CA GLU A 546 4.57 28.74 18.60
C GLU A 546 5.02 29.23 19.98
N ILE A 547 6.22 28.85 20.39
CA ILE A 547 6.93 29.37 21.57
C ILE A 547 8.26 29.95 21.13
N ALA A 548 8.52 31.22 21.46
CA ALA A 548 9.74 31.92 21.08
C ALA A 548 10.41 32.56 22.30
N GLY A 549 11.75 32.72 22.23
CA GLY A 549 12.54 33.37 23.27
C GLY A 549 12.81 32.52 24.51
N GLU A 550 12.52 31.22 24.47
CA GLU A 550 12.87 30.25 25.53
C GLU A 550 13.92 29.28 24.98
N GLU A 551 15.05 29.13 25.69
CA GLU A 551 16.07 28.15 25.35
C GLU A 551 15.64 26.71 25.66
N ASN A 552 14.84 26.54 26.70
CA ASN A 552 14.34 25.24 27.14
C ASN A 552 12.83 25.30 27.29
N VAL A 553 12.12 24.43 26.57
CA VAL A 553 10.67 24.37 26.56
C VAL A 553 10.20 23.03 27.09
N LEU A 554 9.35 23.07 28.10
CA LEU A 554 8.57 21.92 28.57
C LEU A 554 7.09 22.27 28.38
N ILE A 555 6.37 21.46 27.60
CA ILE A 555 4.95 21.67 27.31
C ILE A 555 4.22 20.35 27.20
N GLN A 556 2.96 20.34 27.63
CA GLN A 556 2.05 19.23 27.45
C GLN A 556 0.81 19.70 26.66
N PHE A 557 0.37 18.86 25.76
CA PHE A 557 -0.90 19.00 25.04
C PHE A 557 -1.82 17.84 25.42
N ASP A 558 -3.02 18.16 25.88
CA ASP A 558 -4.08 17.19 26.11
C ASP A 558 -5.02 17.19 24.89
N PHE A 559 -5.09 16.06 24.20
CA PHE A 559 -6.00 15.80 23.09
C PHE A 559 -7.23 15.08 23.64
N ILE A 560 -8.30 15.84 23.89
CA ILE A 560 -9.51 15.33 24.53
C ILE A 560 -10.55 14.95 23.49
N ILE A 561 -10.91 13.67 23.45
CA ILE A 561 -11.98 13.15 22.62
C ILE A 561 -13.32 13.43 23.29
N LYS A 562 -14.18 14.18 22.62
CA LYS A 562 -15.54 14.44 23.10
C LYS A 562 -16.40 13.19 22.93
N GLU A 563 -17.16 12.85 23.94
CA GLU A 563 -18.21 11.84 23.81
C GLU A 563 -19.32 12.37 22.89
N ASN A 564 -19.91 11.49 22.07
CA ASN A 564 -21.08 11.88 21.30
C ASN A 564 -22.20 12.20 22.29
N VAL A 565 -22.56 13.47 22.41
CA VAL A 565 -23.82 13.84 23.10
C VAL A 565 -24.93 13.27 22.21
N ASN A 566 -25.53 12.16 22.61
CA ASN A 566 -26.80 11.73 22.02
C ASN A 566 -27.77 12.87 22.19
N VAL A 567 -28.01 13.63 21.14
CA VAL A 567 -29.18 14.51 21.08
C VAL A 567 -30.36 13.56 20.94
N GLU A 568 -31.07 13.33 22.05
CA GLU A 568 -32.35 12.63 22.08
C GLU A 568 -33.38 13.28 21.17
#